data_379e30faad967b7810884a4b53e6bf8c
#
_entry.id   379e30faad967b7810884a4b53e6bf8c
#
_cell.length_a   1.000
_cell.length_b   1.000
_cell.length_c   1.000
_cell.angle_alpha   90.00
_cell.angle_beta   90.00
_cell.angle_gamma   90.00
#
_symmetry.space_group_name_H-M   'P 1'
#
loop_
_entity.id
_entity.type
_entity.pdbx_description
1 polymer ?
#
loop_
_entity_poly.entity_id
_entity_poly.type
_entity_poly.pdbx_seq_one_letter_code
_entity_poly.pdbx_strand_id
1 'polypeptide(L)'
;MEKKRLSKKKLVLIIVACVIISIPTIILPVSTVVVYESIFSMRFHTEEYLLFSPSEFEGLVAERSEFESNSTLTGYKYSKEGMTPKGVVVIAHGLGDGGHNKYMPYIDKFTDYGYYVFGYDAQGTDESDKKAPEGFPQSIKDLDSAIDHVQSINEYKSLPIMLFGHSFGAYSVGNVLNHHPEVECAVMVAGFNESESMLGQYPRKVLGFLVDGVLLPYVSLYERIKFGKEYSKITAVDGMEMTDAEILIVHSQNDKRVPIEYGYEIYYEEFKDDERFHFIKYEDQGHIDMLYSQNAISYRAQLENSYQAYLSEAGKRDKDKVREEYMSKNINKKLYFEPNEELFEKIINLYNSSVLE
;
A
#
# COMPACT_ATOMS: atom_id res chain seq x y z
N MET A 1 -8.72 23.26 62.84
CA MET A 1 -8.14 22.06 62.18
C MET A 1 -6.81 22.44 61.53
N GLU A 2 -5.68 22.08 62.15
CA GLU A 2 -4.36 22.33 61.58
C GLU A 2 -4.13 21.41 60.35
N LYS A 3 -3.91 22.02 59.18
CA LYS A 3 -3.49 21.29 57.98
C LYS A 3 -2.05 20.78 58.20
N LYS A 4 -1.88 19.48 58.56
CA LYS A 4 -0.57 18.86 58.64
C LYS A 4 0.18 19.02 57.30
N ARG A 5 1.21 19.89 57.25
CA ARG A 5 2.10 20.03 56.09
C ARG A 5 2.85 18.71 55.88
N LEU A 6 2.78 18.17 54.67
CA LEU A 6 3.58 17.00 54.25
C LEU A 6 5.09 17.27 54.42
N SER A 7 5.84 16.31 54.97
CA SER A 7 7.28 16.47 55.04
C SER A 7 7.89 16.51 53.63
N LYS A 8 8.99 17.26 53.44
CA LYS A 8 9.68 17.36 52.12
C LYS A 8 9.98 15.98 51.49
N LYS A 9 10.39 14.99 52.32
CA LYS A 9 10.64 13.59 51.84
C LYS A 9 9.38 12.93 51.31
N LYS A 10 8.22 13.08 51.98
CA LYS A 10 6.93 12.54 51.50
C LYS A 10 6.47 13.23 50.24
N LEU A 11 6.66 14.55 50.11
CA LEU A 11 6.32 15.29 48.90
C LEU A 11 7.17 14.80 47.70
N VAL A 12 8.49 14.63 47.87
CA VAL A 12 9.38 14.11 46.82
C VAL A 12 8.96 12.69 46.39
N LEU A 13 8.64 11.81 47.33
CA LEU A 13 8.16 10.46 47.03
C LEU A 13 6.85 10.47 46.22
N ILE A 14 5.91 11.35 46.57
CA ILE A 14 4.65 11.51 45.83
C ILE A 14 4.94 11.99 44.40
N ILE A 15 5.79 13.00 44.24
CA ILE A 15 6.15 13.52 42.91
C ILE A 15 6.80 12.41 42.07
N VAL A 16 7.76 11.69 42.61
CA VAL A 16 8.43 10.58 41.91
C VAL A 16 7.42 9.49 41.53
N ALA A 17 6.53 9.10 42.48
CA ALA A 17 5.48 8.13 42.16
C ALA A 17 4.52 8.64 41.06
N CYS A 18 4.11 9.91 41.10
CA CYS A 18 3.30 10.52 40.07
C CYS A 18 4.00 10.51 38.70
N VAL A 19 5.31 10.82 38.63
CA VAL A 19 6.09 10.77 37.39
C VAL A 19 6.19 9.34 36.88
N ILE A 20 6.52 8.37 37.72
CA ILE A 20 6.61 6.95 37.34
C ILE A 20 5.27 6.44 36.79
N ILE A 21 4.17 6.81 37.42
CA ILE A 21 2.82 6.40 36.95
C ILE A 21 2.44 7.14 35.67
N SER A 22 2.75 8.43 35.55
CA SER A 22 2.36 9.22 34.37
C SER A 22 3.07 8.79 33.08
N ILE A 23 4.26 8.21 33.15
CA ILE A 23 4.97 7.74 31.96
C ILE A 23 4.14 6.68 31.20
N PRO A 24 3.76 5.53 31.77
CA PRO A 24 3.01 4.50 31.05
C PRO A 24 1.53 4.84 30.85
N THR A 25 0.93 5.72 31.69
CA THR A 25 -0.51 5.97 31.63
C THR A 25 -0.91 7.22 30.82
N ILE A 26 0.01 8.14 30.61
CA ILE A 26 -0.27 9.41 29.90
C ILE A 26 0.77 9.67 28.83
N ILE A 27 2.07 9.69 29.19
CA ILE A 27 3.12 10.16 28.29
C ILE A 27 3.28 9.22 27.09
N LEU A 28 3.43 7.93 27.33
CA LEU A 28 3.59 6.96 26.24
C LEU A 28 2.34 6.86 25.35
N PRO A 29 1.11 6.73 25.87
CA PRO A 29 -0.08 6.72 25.02
C PRO A 29 -0.21 7.98 24.16
N VAL A 30 -0.07 9.17 24.78
CA VAL A 30 -0.22 10.44 24.06
C VAL A 30 0.89 10.61 23.01
N SER A 31 2.15 10.30 23.35
CA SER A 31 3.24 10.39 22.38
C SER A 31 3.07 9.39 21.22
N THR A 32 2.57 8.20 21.50
CA THR A 32 2.26 7.19 20.45
C THR A 32 1.22 7.74 19.49
N VAL A 33 0.12 8.28 19.99
CA VAL A 33 -0.92 8.88 19.12
C VAL A 33 -0.34 10.03 18.28
N VAL A 34 0.41 10.95 18.89
CA VAL A 34 0.99 12.09 18.16
C VAL A 34 1.96 11.63 17.06
N VAL A 35 2.82 10.67 17.36
CA VAL A 35 3.77 10.12 16.37
C VAL A 35 3.02 9.38 15.27
N TYR A 36 2.07 8.51 15.63
CA TYR A 36 1.27 7.77 14.66
C TYR A 36 0.53 8.71 13.70
N GLU A 37 -0.20 9.69 14.23
CA GLU A 37 -0.93 10.65 13.40
C GLU A 37 0.01 11.49 12.52
N SER A 38 1.22 11.80 13.00
CA SER A 38 2.19 12.53 12.18
C SER A 38 2.76 11.71 11.02
N ILE A 39 2.92 10.38 11.18
CA ILE A 39 3.35 9.49 10.09
C ILE A 39 2.34 9.48 8.93
N PHE A 40 1.05 9.47 9.26
CA PHE A 40 -0.03 9.36 8.29
C PHE A 40 -0.76 10.69 8.02
N SER A 41 -0.12 11.84 8.29
CA SER A 41 -0.76 13.17 8.22
C SER A 41 -0.80 13.79 6.82
N MET A 42 -0.06 13.23 5.87
CA MET A 42 0.12 13.84 4.54
C MET A 42 -0.87 13.25 3.54
N ARG A 43 -1.44 14.14 2.71
CA ARG A 43 -2.15 13.75 1.50
C ARG A 43 -1.15 13.52 0.37
N PHE A 44 -1.43 12.55 -0.46
CA PHE A 44 -0.58 12.21 -1.61
C PHE A 44 -1.29 12.54 -2.92
N HIS A 45 -0.54 13.04 -3.87
CA HIS A 45 -1.02 13.37 -5.20
C HIS A 45 -0.08 12.83 -6.25
N THR A 46 -0.65 12.33 -7.32
CA THR A 46 0.10 12.03 -8.54
C THR A 46 0.51 13.34 -9.21
N GLU A 47 1.79 13.53 -9.45
CA GLU A 47 2.30 14.71 -10.15
C GLU A 47 1.67 14.82 -11.55
N GLU A 48 1.23 16.01 -11.95
CA GLU A 48 0.50 16.22 -13.22
C GLU A 48 1.26 15.67 -14.44
N TYR A 49 2.58 15.80 -14.45
CA TYR A 49 3.43 15.29 -15.53
C TYR A 49 3.51 13.76 -15.59
N LEU A 50 3.04 13.05 -14.56
CA LEU A 50 2.95 11.59 -14.49
C LEU A 50 1.56 11.04 -14.82
N LEU A 51 0.51 11.88 -14.78
CA LEU A 51 -0.86 11.45 -15.00
C LEU A 51 -1.07 10.98 -16.44
N PHE A 52 -1.66 9.81 -16.57
CA PHE A 52 -2.13 9.28 -17.85
C PHE A 52 -3.60 9.63 -18.08
N SER A 53 -3.94 9.96 -19.35
CA SER A 53 -5.29 9.90 -19.84
C SER A 53 -5.57 8.51 -20.43
N PRO A 54 -6.77 7.93 -20.27
CA PRO A 54 -7.14 6.68 -20.94
C PRO A 54 -6.95 6.73 -22.46
N SER A 55 -7.11 7.91 -23.09
CA SER A 55 -6.89 8.11 -24.52
C SER A 55 -5.43 7.93 -24.98
N GLU A 56 -4.47 7.84 -24.08
CA GLU A 56 -3.09 7.50 -24.41
C GLU A 56 -2.88 6.00 -24.68
N PHE A 57 -3.91 5.17 -24.40
CA PHE A 57 -3.91 3.72 -24.57
C PHE A 57 -4.99 3.34 -25.58
N GLU A 58 -4.66 2.46 -26.53
CA GLU A 58 -5.55 2.12 -27.64
C GLU A 58 -6.81 1.38 -27.16
N GLY A 59 -7.97 1.97 -27.45
CA GLY A 59 -9.26 1.37 -27.09
C GLY A 59 -9.61 1.37 -25.60
N LEU A 60 -8.76 1.92 -24.72
CA LEU A 60 -9.02 1.94 -23.29
C LEU A 60 -10.12 2.95 -22.96
N VAL A 61 -11.16 2.48 -22.29
CA VAL A 61 -12.27 3.27 -21.76
C VAL A 61 -12.20 3.27 -20.24
N ALA A 62 -12.46 4.42 -19.64
CA ALA A 62 -12.54 4.59 -18.19
C ALA A 62 -13.88 5.21 -17.79
N GLU A 63 -14.56 4.63 -16.83
CA GLU A 63 -15.79 5.16 -16.24
C GLU A 63 -15.55 5.44 -14.75
N ARG A 64 -15.69 6.72 -14.36
CA ARG A 64 -15.52 7.14 -12.97
C ARG A 64 -16.64 6.59 -12.09
N SER A 65 -16.31 6.13 -10.91
CA SER A 65 -17.22 5.59 -9.92
C SER A 65 -16.87 6.13 -8.53
N GLU A 66 -17.84 6.34 -7.69
CA GLU A 66 -17.64 6.70 -6.29
C GLU A 66 -18.25 5.62 -5.39
N PHE A 67 -17.62 5.35 -4.27
CA PHE A 67 -18.09 4.39 -3.27
C PHE A 67 -17.66 4.81 -1.86
N GLU A 68 -18.35 4.28 -0.85
CA GLU A 68 -18.12 4.65 0.54
C GLU A 68 -17.23 3.61 1.25
N SER A 69 -16.22 4.13 1.96
CA SER A 69 -15.41 3.43 2.95
C SER A 69 -15.58 4.18 4.28
N ASN A 70 -14.48 4.63 4.91
CA ASN A 70 -14.52 5.62 6.00
C ASN A 70 -14.74 7.07 5.48
N SER A 71 -14.73 7.22 4.18
CA SER A 71 -14.99 8.44 3.40
C SER A 71 -15.37 8.03 1.98
N THR A 72 -15.80 9.01 1.17
CA THR A 72 -16.04 8.78 -0.25
C THR A 72 -14.72 8.56 -0.97
N LEU A 73 -14.59 7.42 -1.63
CA LEU A 73 -13.46 7.05 -2.47
C LEU A 73 -13.82 7.16 -3.95
N THR A 74 -12.85 7.55 -4.75
CA THR A 74 -12.96 7.57 -6.21
C THR A 74 -12.28 6.36 -6.79
N GLY A 75 -13.01 5.65 -7.66
CA GLY A 75 -12.49 4.55 -8.46
C GLY A 75 -12.87 4.70 -9.93
N TYR A 76 -12.23 3.90 -10.76
CA TYR A 76 -12.43 3.88 -12.19
C TYR A 76 -12.59 2.46 -12.70
N LYS A 77 -13.64 2.22 -13.46
CA LYS A 77 -13.85 0.98 -14.21
C LYS A 77 -13.16 1.11 -15.57
N TYR A 78 -12.21 0.24 -15.84
CA TYR A 78 -11.48 0.20 -17.11
C TYR A 78 -11.88 -1.01 -17.94
N SER A 79 -12.05 -0.80 -19.23
CA SER A 79 -12.40 -1.84 -20.20
C SER A 79 -11.92 -1.48 -21.60
N LYS A 80 -11.98 -2.43 -22.52
CA LYS A 80 -11.82 -2.18 -23.98
C LYS A 80 -13.06 -2.65 -24.74
N GLU A 81 -13.40 -1.95 -25.82
CA GLU A 81 -14.55 -2.29 -26.64
C GLU A 81 -14.42 -3.70 -27.25
N GLY A 82 -15.48 -4.47 -27.15
CA GLY A 82 -15.55 -5.82 -27.74
C GLY A 82 -14.83 -6.91 -26.96
N MET A 83 -14.26 -6.61 -25.77
CA MET A 83 -13.65 -7.64 -24.92
C MET A 83 -14.72 -8.59 -24.35
N THR A 84 -14.37 -9.86 -24.22
CA THR A 84 -15.15 -10.82 -23.42
C THR A 84 -14.50 -10.94 -22.05
N PRO A 85 -15.17 -10.48 -20.97
CA PRO A 85 -14.55 -10.42 -19.66
C PRO A 85 -14.35 -11.81 -19.06
N LYS A 86 -13.14 -12.08 -18.56
CA LYS A 86 -12.78 -13.30 -17.84
C LYS A 86 -12.90 -13.15 -16.33
N GLY A 87 -12.76 -11.93 -15.84
CA GLY A 87 -12.76 -11.57 -14.42
C GLY A 87 -12.58 -10.08 -14.23
N VAL A 88 -12.49 -9.66 -12.98
CA VAL A 88 -12.22 -8.27 -12.58
C VAL A 88 -10.95 -8.21 -11.75
N VAL A 89 -9.98 -7.40 -12.18
CA VAL A 89 -8.77 -7.11 -11.40
C VAL A 89 -8.98 -5.84 -10.58
N VAL A 90 -8.93 -5.93 -9.27
CA VAL A 90 -8.95 -4.77 -8.37
C VAL A 90 -7.51 -4.38 -8.04
N ILE A 91 -7.15 -3.11 -8.30
CA ILE A 91 -5.79 -2.60 -8.08
C ILE A 91 -5.74 -1.77 -6.81
N ALA A 92 -4.96 -2.23 -5.84
CA ALA A 92 -4.62 -1.52 -4.61
C ALA A 92 -3.21 -0.90 -4.74
N HIS A 93 -3.14 0.43 -4.79
CA HIS A 93 -1.89 1.16 -5.00
C HIS A 93 -1.03 1.29 -3.74
N GLY A 94 0.27 1.59 -3.91
CA GLY A 94 1.20 1.86 -2.81
C GLY A 94 1.02 3.24 -2.18
N LEU A 95 1.49 3.41 -0.94
CA LEU A 95 1.49 4.69 -0.24
C LEU A 95 2.60 5.60 -0.79
N GLY A 96 2.28 6.88 -0.97
CA GLY A 96 3.25 7.91 -1.35
C GLY A 96 2.92 8.51 -2.70
N ASP A 97 3.51 8.27 -3.73
CA ASP A 97 3.56 8.93 -5.04
C ASP A 97 2.23 9.00 -5.84
N GLY A 98 1.08 9.17 -5.19
CA GLY A 98 -0.24 9.25 -5.81
C GLY A 98 -1.01 7.92 -5.83
N GLY A 99 -2.09 7.88 -6.61
CA GLY A 99 -3.10 6.83 -6.63
C GLY A 99 -2.89 5.74 -7.68
N HIS A 100 -4.03 5.20 -8.15
CA HIS A 100 -4.06 4.09 -9.11
C HIS A 100 -3.53 4.46 -10.49
N ASN A 101 -3.55 5.74 -10.88
CA ASN A 101 -3.21 6.19 -12.24
C ASN A 101 -1.79 5.79 -12.69
N LYS A 102 -0.83 5.69 -11.78
CA LYS A 102 0.52 5.23 -12.11
C LYS A 102 0.60 3.75 -12.56
N TYR A 103 -0.46 2.98 -12.36
CA TYR A 103 -0.60 1.60 -12.83
C TYR A 103 -1.30 1.50 -14.20
N MET A 104 -1.58 2.62 -14.86
CA MET A 104 -2.24 2.64 -16.18
C MET A 104 -1.62 1.70 -17.22
N PRO A 105 -0.28 1.53 -17.31
CA PRO A 105 0.28 0.53 -18.24
C PRO A 105 -0.05 -0.92 -17.86
N TYR A 106 -0.20 -1.23 -16.58
CA TYR A 106 -0.70 -2.54 -16.12
C TYR A 106 -2.21 -2.69 -16.40
N ILE A 107 -2.99 -1.63 -16.16
CA ILE A 107 -4.43 -1.58 -16.45
C ILE A 107 -4.69 -1.86 -17.92
N ASP A 108 -3.98 -1.18 -18.81
CA ASP A 108 -4.06 -1.38 -20.26
C ASP A 108 -3.78 -2.84 -20.63
N LYS A 109 -2.70 -3.41 -20.11
CA LYS A 109 -2.36 -4.82 -20.35
C LYS A 109 -3.41 -5.79 -19.81
N PHE A 110 -3.91 -5.64 -18.59
CA PHE A 110 -4.97 -6.50 -18.07
C PHE A 110 -6.22 -6.46 -18.95
N THR A 111 -6.58 -5.26 -19.46
CA THR A 111 -7.73 -5.14 -20.37
C THR A 111 -7.47 -5.79 -21.72
N ASP A 112 -6.23 -5.77 -22.25
CA ASP A 112 -5.83 -6.51 -23.46
C ASP A 112 -6.01 -8.02 -23.31
N TYR A 113 -5.80 -8.54 -22.11
CA TYR A 113 -5.98 -9.96 -21.79
C TYR A 113 -7.41 -10.35 -21.42
N GLY A 114 -8.36 -9.41 -21.50
CA GLY A 114 -9.78 -9.68 -21.28
C GLY A 114 -10.23 -9.58 -19.84
N TYR A 115 -9.54 -8.82 -18.99
CA TYR A 115 -9.98 -8.52 -17.63
C TYR A 115 -10.57 -7.11 -17.57
N TYR A 116 -11.73 -6.96 -16.92
CA TYR A 116 -12.09 -5.66 -16.42
C TYR A 116 -11.11 -5.26 -15.32
N VAL A 117 -10.84 -3.96 -15.19
CA VAL A 117 -9.98 -3.48 -14.10
C VAL A 117 -10.73 -2.41 -13.31
N PHE A 118 -10.69 -2.54 -12.00
CA PHE A 118 -11.13 -1.50 -11.07
C PHE A 118 -9.93 -0.93 -10.34
N GLY A 119 -9.50 0.27 -10.72
CA GLY A 119 -8.46 1.03 -10.02
C GLY A 119 -9.11 2.10 -9.15
N TYR A 120 -8.70 2.23 -7.91
CA TYR A 120 -9.22 3.27 -7.01
C TYR A 120 -8.10 4.04 -6.32
N ASP A 121 -8.41 5.24 -5.91
CA ASP A 121 -7.55 6.05 -5.05
C ASP A 121 -7.93 5.79 -3.60
N ALA A 122 -6.98 5.31 -2.79
CA ALA A 122 -7.20 5.11 -1.37
C ALA A 122 -7.43 6.43 -0.64
N GLN A 123 -8.03 6.39 0.54
CA GLN A 123 -8.28 7.56 1.36
C GLN A 123 -7.05 8.47 1.47
N GLY A 124 -7.25 9.77 1.28
CA GLY A 124 -6.17 10.76 1.35
C GLY A 124 -5.22 10.77 0.15
N THR A 125 -5.65 10.19 -0.98
CA THR A 125 -4.88 10.16 -2.22
C THR A 125 -5.71 10.69 -3.39
N ASP A 126 -5.07 11.37 -4.32
CA ASP A 126 -5.60 11.92 -5.57
C ASP A 126 -7.05 12.44 -5.50
N GLU A 127 -8.05 11.76 -6.09
CA GLU A 127 -9.43 12.22 -6.14
C GLU A 127 -10.29 11.76 -4.95
N SER A 128 -9.82 10.85 -4.12
CA SER A 128 -10.56 10.40 -2.94
C SER A 128 -10.55 11.41 -1.81
N ASP A 129 -11.57 11.37 -0.96
CA ASP A 129 -11.72 12.28 0.17
C ASP A 129 -10.65 12.09 1.25
N LYS A 130 -10.75 12.92 2.31
CA LYS A 130 -9.85 13.01 3.45
C LYS A 130 -8.49 13.66 3.15
N LYS A 131 -7.88 14.13 4.22
CA LYS A 131 -6.59 14.82 4.15
C LYS A 131 -5.39 13.88 4.24
N ALA A 132 -5.62 12.63 4.63
CA ALA A 132 -4.54 11.68 4.90
C ALA A 132 -5.03 10.24 4.88
N PRO A 133 -4.13 9.25 4.70
CA PRO A 133 -4.44 7.81 4.75
C PRO A 133 -4.90 7.32 6.13
N GLU A 134 -4.56 8.02 7.20
CA GLU A 134 -4.93 7.75 8.60
C GLU A 134 -4.29 6.50 9.24
N GLY A 135 -3.70 5.59 8.50
CA GLY A 135 -3.00 4.40 9.03
C GLY A 135 -2.95 3.24 8.04
N PHE A 136 -2.15 2.23 8.36
CA PHE A 136 -2.11 1.01 7.54
C PHE A 136 -3.46 0.26 7.52
N PRO A 137 -4.17 0.05 8.64
CA PRO A 137 -5.44 -0.67 8.62
C PRO A 137 -6.54 0.02 7.78
N GLN A 138 -6.44 1.34 7.53
CA GLN A 138 -7.40 2.03 6.66
C GLN A 138 -7.35 1.50 5.23
N SER A 139 -6.19 1.12 4.72
CA SER A 139 -6.09 0.58 3.36
C SER A 139 -6.79 -0.77 3.19
N ILE A 140 -6.87 -1.56 4.26
CA ILE A 140 -7.66 -2.81 4.24
C ILE A 140 -9.15 -2.46 4.12
N LYS A 141 -9.64 -1.48 4.89
CA LYS A 141 -11.03 -1.01 4.81
C LYS A 141 -11.37 -0.44 3.44
N ASP A 142 -10.43 0.28 2.84
CA ASP A 142 -10.62 0.87 1.51
C ASP A 142 -10.72 -0.22 0.43
N LEU A 143 -9.87 -1.24 0.50
CA LEU A 143 -9.92 -2.38 -0.43
C LEU A 143 -11.15 -3.27 -0.18
N ASP A 144 -11.52 -3.53 1.07
CA ASP A 144 -12.75 -4.22 1.46
C ASP A 144 -13.97 -3.54 0.82
N SER A 145 -14.12 -2.23 1.01
CA SER A 145 -15.18 -1.45 0.38
C SER A 145 -15.09 -1.42 -1.15
N ALA A 146 -13.90 -1.45 -1.73
CA ALA A 146 -13.71 -1.50 -3.18
C ALA A 146 -14.18 -2.85 -3.77
N ILE A 147 -13.91 -3.96 -3.07
CA ILE A 147 -14.39 -5.30 -3.47
C ILE A 147 -15.91 -5.37 -3.38
N ASP A 148 -16.48 -4.92 -2.26
CA ASP A 148 -17.95 -4.83 -2.08
C ASP A 148 -18.60 -3.99 -3.20
N HIS A 149 -17.99 -2.85 -3.53
CA HIS A 149 -18.47 -2.00 -4.62
C HIS A 149 -18.42 -2.72 -5.96
N VAL A 150 -17.31 -3.38 -6.30
CA VAL A 150 -17.16 -4.19 -7.52
C VAL A 150 -18.21 -5.28 -7.59
N GLN A 151 -18.46 -6.01 -6.50
CA GLN A 151 -19.49 -7.05 -6.42
C GLN A 151 -20.93 -6.51 -6.55
N SER A 152 -21.14 -5.23 -6.23
CA SER A 152 -22.44 -4.56 -6.41
C SER A 152 -22.76 -4.18 -7.86
N ILE A 153 -21.74 -4.10 -8.72
CA ILE A 153 -21.89 -3.74 -10.14
C ILE A 153 -22.46 -4.93 -10.91
N ASN A 154 -23.64 -4.76 -11.51
CA ASN A 154 -24.33 -5.86 -12.20
C ASN A 154 -23.49 -6.56 -13.26
N GLU A 155 -22.63 -5.82 -13.97
CA GLU A 155 -21.74 -6.31 -15.02
C GLU A 155 -20.62 -7.20 -14.45
N TYR A 156 -20.21 -6.97 -13.19
CA TYR A 156 -19.09 -7.67 -12.55
C TYR A 156 -19.53 -8.79 -11.60
N LYS A 157 -20.78 -8.77 -11.17
CA LYS A 157 -21.34 -9.60 -10.09
C LYS A 157 -21.08 -11.10 -10.19
N SER A 158 -20.96 -11.63 -11.41
CA SER A 158 -20.72 -13.06 -11.66
C SER A 158 -19.30 -13.37 -12.11
N LEU A 159 -18.43 -12.38 -12.14
CA LEU A 159 -17.04 -12.55 -12.57
C LEU A 159 -16.15 -12.85 -11.35
N PRO A 160 -15.16 -13.72 -11.50
CA PRO A 160 -14.16 -13.93 -10.48
C PRO A 160 -13.35 -12.64 -10.22
N ILE A 161 -12.99 -12.42 -8.95
CA ILE A 161 -12.23 -11.25 -8.53
C ILE A 161 -10.77 -11.64 -8.32
N MET A 162 -9.89 -10.89 -9.00
CA MET A 162 -8.45 -10.92 -8.84
C MET A 162 -7.97 -9.66 -8.14
N LEU A 163 -6.98 -9.79 -7.28
CA LEU A 163 -6.38 -8.65 -6.60
C LEU A 163 -4.94 -8.43 -7.08
N PHE A 164 -4.58 -7.18 -7.30
CA PHE A 164 -3.19 -6.76 -7.52
C PHE A 164 -2.82 -5.65 -6.55
N GLY A 165 -1.79 -5.85 -5.75
CA GLY A 165 -1.31 -4.84 -4.81
C GLY A 165 0.19 -4.66 -4.81
N HIS A 166 0.63 -3.41 -4.57
CA HIS A 166 2.03 -3.08 -4.40
C HIS A 166 2.25 -2.35 -3.07
N SER A 167 3.25 -2.78 -2.28
CA SER A 167 3.63 -2.12 -1.03
C SER A 167 2.47 -2.04 -0.05
N PHE A 168 2.01 -0.85 0.31
CA PHE A 168 0.81 -0.58 1.09
C PHE A 168 -0.45 -1.29 0.53
N GLY A 169 -0.60 -1.29 -0.80
CA GLY A 169 -1.65 -2.06 -1.47
C GLY A 169 -1.47 -3.57 -1.35
N ALA A 170 -0.24 -4.07 -1.38
CA ALA A 170 0.03 -5.50 -1.18
C ALA A 170 -0.26 -5.95 0.27
N TYR A 171 0.02 -5.09 1.25
CA TYR A 171 -0.43 -5.30 2.63
C TYR A 171 -1.96 -5.40 2.70
N SER A 172 -2.67 -4.50 2.02
CA SER A 172 -4.13 -4.55 1.98
C SER A 172 -4.64 -5.83 1.33
N VAL A 173 -4.03 -6.24 0.21
CA VAL A 173 -4.40 -7.47 -0.53
C VAL A 173 -4.29 -8.71 0.35
N GLY A 174 -3.16 -8.91 1.03
CA GLY A 174 -3.01 -10.07 1.91
C GLY A 174 -3.99 -10.06 3.09
N ASN A 175 -4.21 -8.88 3.68
CA ASN A 175 -5.06 -8.77 4.87
C ASN A 175 -6.57 -8.76 4.54
N VAL A 176 -6.98 -8.28 3.36
CA VAL A 176 -8.40 -8.26 2.99
C VAL A 176 -8.97 -9.66 2.77
N LEU A 177 -8.14 -10.67 2.52
CA LEU A 177 -8.55 -12.07 2.42
C LEU A 177 -9.21 -12.60 3.71
N ASN A 178 -8.97 -11.97 4.86
CA ASN A 178 -9.73 -12.26 6.09
C ASN A 178 -11.22 -11.89 5.97
N HIS A 179 -11.58 -11.00 5.06
CA HIS A 179 -12.95 -10.52 4.82
C HIS A 179 -13.54 -11.08 3.53
N HIS A 180 -12.68 -11.30 2.53
CA HIS A 180 -13.03 -11.77 1.19
C HIS A 180 -12.30 -13.07 0.83
N PRO A 181 -12.59 -14.19 1.53
CA PRO A 181 -11.97 -15.48 1.20
C PRO A 181 -12.40 -16.04 -0.16
N GLU A 182 -13.44 -15.47 -0.79
CA GLU A 182 -13.94 -15.81 -2.12
C GLU A 182 -13.12 -15.20 -3.27
N VAL A 183 -12.09 -14.41 -2.99
CA VAL A 183 -11.16 -13.91 -4.00
C VAL A 183 -10.47 -15.08 -4.70
N GLU A 184 -10.48 -15.08 -6.02
CA GLU A 184 -9.97 -16.20 -6.84
C GLU A 184 -8.45 -16.23 -6.90
N CYS A 185 -7.83 -15.04 -7.02
CA CYS A 185 -6.38 -14.94 -7.13
C CYS A 185 -5.86 -13.61 -6.58
N ALA A 186 -4.68 -13.62 -5.96
CA ALA A 186 -4.07 -12.42 -5.40
C ALA A 186 -2.60 -12.29 -5.77
N VAL A 187 -2.17 -11.08 -6.14
CA VAL A 187 -0.78 -10.74 -6.41
C VAL A 187 -0.30 -9.68 -5.44
N MET A 188 0.75 -10.00 -4.70
CA MET A 188 1.33 -9.15 -3.65
C MET A 188 2.78 -8.79 -4.00
N VAL A 189 3.04 -7.55 -4.37
CA VAL A 189 4.39 -7.06 -4.67
C VAL A 189 4.90 -6.18 -3.55
N ALA A 190 5.99 -6.55 -2.89
CA ALA A 190 6.63 -5.81 -1.79
C ALA A 190 5.69 -5.54 -0.60
N GLY A 191 4.82 -6.49 -0.26
CA GLY A 191 3.89 -6.41 0.87
C GLY A 191 4.52 -6.77 2.21
N PHE A 192 3.78 -6.52 3.29
CA PHE A 192 4.15 -6.89 4.65
C PHE A 192 2.96 -7.50 5.39
N ASN A 193 3.24 -8.28 6.44
CA ASN A 193 2.25 -9.12 7.10
C ASN A 193 1.27 -8.33 7.98
N GLU A 194 1.78 -7.42 8.81
CA GLU A 194 0.98 -6.71 9.82
C GLU A 194 1.47 -5.28 10.06
N SER A 195 0.56 -4.39 10.47
CA SER A 195 0.84 -2.98 10.73
C SER A 195 1.86 -2.76 11.84
N GLU A 196 1.67 -3.43 12.97
CA GLU A 196 2.48 -3.22 14.18
C GLU A 196 3.97 -3.49 13.91
N SER A 197 4.28 -4.61 13.29
CA SER A 197 5.66 -4.98 12.95
C SER A 197 6.30 -3.96 12.02
N MET A 198 5.58 -3.50 11.01
CA MET A 198 6.07 -2.51 10.07
C MET A 198 6.31 -1.15 10.73
N LEU A 199 5.40 -0.68 11.59
CA LEU A 199 5.59 0.55 12.37
C LEU A 199 6.77 0.46 13.35
N GLY A 200 7.05 -0.73 13.85
CA GLY A 200 8.19 -1.01 14.71
C GLY A 200 9.56 -1.00 14.01
N GLN A 201 9.62 -1.06 12.68
CA GLN A 201 10.85 -1.21 11.91
C GLN A 201 11.95 -0.20 12.27
N TYR A 202 11.64 1.08 12.19
CA TYR A 202 12.62 2.15 12.48
C TYR A 202 12.92 2.31 13.98
N PRO A 203 11.90 2.36 14.86
CA PRO A 203 12.16 2.39 16.30
C PRO A 203 13.03 1.24 16.82
N ARG A 204 12.87 0.02 16.31
CA ARG A 204 13.71 -1.13 16.71
C ARG A 204 15.19 -0.92 16.47
N LYS A 205 15.57 -0.19 15.42
CA LYS A 205 16.99 0.14 15.13
C LYS A 205 17.63 1.00 16.21
N VAL A 206 16.84 1.76 16.98
CA VAL A 206 17.31 2.68 18.04
C VAL A 206 17.08 2.11 19.43
N LEU A 207 15.90 1.55 19.69
CA LEU A 207 15.43 1.17 21.01
C LEU A 207 15.44 -0.35 21.25
N GLY A 208 15.74 -1.15 20.20
CA GLY A 208 15.81 -2.60 20.30
C GLY A 208 14.52 -3.23 20.82
N PHE A 209 14.66 -4.21 21.73
CA PHE A 209 13.54 -4.98 22.30
C PHE A 209 12.50 -4.12 23.08
N LEU A 210 12.86 -2.90 23.48
CA LEU A 210 11.91 -2.00 24.16
C LEU A 210 10.74 -1.60 23.27
N VAL A 211 10.92 -1.67 21.96
CA VAL A 211 9.84 -1.36 21.01
C VAL A 211 8.70 -2.35 21.17
N ASP A 212 9.01 -3.64 21.12
CA ASP A 212 8.00 -4.71 21.16
C ASP A 212 7.29 -4.78 22.51
N GLY A 213 8.05 -4.63 23.61
CA GLY A 213 7.49 -4.73 24.97
C GLY A 213 6.85 -3.46 25.51
N VAL A 214 7.18 -2.29 24.95
CA VAL A 214 6.76 -1.01 25.53
C VAL A 214 5.99 -0.13 24.54
N LEU A 215 6.46 0.03 23.29
CA LEU A 215 5.83 0.97 22.37
C LEU A 215 4.69 0.34 21.56
N LEU A 216 4.91 -0.85 20.97
CA LEU A 216 3.91 -1.49 20.12
C LEU A 216 2.60 -1.82 20.83
N PRO A 217 2.53 -2.16 22.12
CA PRO A 217 1.26 -2.32 22.82
C PRO A 217 0.37 -1.06 22.78
N TYR A 218 0.97 0.15 22.76
CA TYR A 218 0.19 1.39 22.64
C TYR A 218 -0.23 1.67 21.21
N VAL A 219 0.62 1.34 20.23
CA VAL A 219 0.25 1.39 18.78
C VAL A 219 -0.93 0.47 18.54
N SER A 220 -0.82 -0.79 18.96
CA SER A 220 -1.84 -1.82 18.89
C SER A 220 -3.17 -1.40 19.51
N LEU A 221 -3.12 -0.83 20.73
CA LEU A 221 -4.32 -0.31 21.38
C LEU A 221 -4.93 0.86 20.60
N TYR A 222 -4.08 1.76 20.10
CA TYR A 222 -4.55 2.91 19.34
C TYR A 222 -5.21 2.51 18.02
N GLU A 223 -4.57 1.64 17.22
CA GLU A 223 -5.15 1.13 15.99
C GLU A 223 -6.47 0.37 16.23
N ARG A 224 -6.53 -0.42 17.31
CA ARG A 224 -7.76 -1.11 17.70
C ARG A 224 -8.90 -0.15 18.02
N ILE A 225 -8.62 0.98 18.67
CA ILE A 225 -9.62 2.00 18.97
C ILE A 225 -10.03 2.75 17.69
N LYS A 226 -9.07 3.05 16.81
CA LYS A 226 -9.28 3.86 15.62
C LYS A 226 -9.96 3.08 14.49
N PHE A 227 -9.57 1.84 14.25
CA PHE A 227 -9.99 1.06 13.08
C PHE A 227 -10.87 -0.16 13.41
N GLY A 228 -10.99 -0.52 14.69
CA GLY A 228 -11.61 -1.79 15.10
C GLY A 228 -10.60 -2.94 15.08
N LYS A 229 -10.89 -4.00 15.84
CA LYS A 229 -10.01 -5.17 15.91
C LYS A 229 -10.00 -5.97 14.60
N GLU A 230 -11.11 -5.93 13.88
CA GLU A 230 -11.35 -6.63 12.63
C GLU A 230 -10.43 -6.17 11.49
N TYR A 231 -9.85 -4.96 11.57
CA TYR A 231 -8.89 -4.44 10.60
C TYR A 231 -7.49 -4.23 11.18
N SER A 232 -7.36 -4.14 12.50
CA SER A 232 -6.09 -3.82 13.16
C SER A 232 -5.42 -5.00 13.85
N LYS A 233 -6.12 -6.15 13.93
CA LYS A 233 -5.64 -7.35 14.63
C LYS A 233 -5.65 -8.60 13.75
N ILE A 234 -5.63 -8.40 12.47
CA ILE A 234 -5.51 -9.43 11.46
C ILE A 234 -4.12 -9.38 10.83
N THR A 235 -3.69 -10.48 10.29
CA THR A 235 -2.46 -10.59 9.52
C THR A 235 -2.74 -11.12 8.12
N ALA A 236 -1.81 -10.88 7.19
CA ALA A 236 -1.95 -11.44 5.85
C ALA A 236 -1.86 -12.97 5.89
N VAL A 237 -1.08 -13.55 6.80
CA VAL A 237 -1.03 -15.01 7.00
C VAL A 237 -2.42 -15.53 7.37
N ASP A 238 -3.10 -14.93 8.37
CA ASP A 238 -4.46 -15.34 8.76
C ASP A 238 -5.41 -15.33 7.54
N GLY A 239 -5.34 -14.28 6.70
CA GLY A 239 -6.17 -14.16 5.49
C GLY A 239 -5.83 -15.23 4.44
N MET A 240 -4.56 -15.51 4.23
CA MET A 240 -4.09 -16.53 3.29
C MET A 240 -4.50 -17.96 3.70
N GLU A 241 -4.55 -18.23 5.01
CA GLU A 241 -5.04 -19.50 5.54
C GLU A 241 -6.55 -19.70 5.35
N MET A 242 -7.31 -18.61 5.25
CA MET A 242 -8.77 -18.64 5.16
C MET A 242 -9.31 -18.74 3.74
N THR A 243 -8.49 -18.57 2.71
CA THR A 243 -8.89 -18.55 1.30
C THR A 243 -8.38 -19.77 0.54
N ASP A 244 -9.07 -20.13 -0.53
CA ASP A 244 -8.61 -21.10 -1.53
C ASP A 244 -7.89 -20.41 -2.71
N ALA A 245 -7.65 -19.10 -2.67
CA ALA A 245 -7.05 -18.30 -3.74
C ALA A 245 -5.64 -18.77 -4.11
N GLU A 246 -5.33 -18.69 -5.40
CA GLU A 246 -3.94 -18.75 -5.91
C GLU A 246 -3.22 -17.43 -5.58
N ILE A 247 -2.05 -17.49 -4.95
CA ILE A 247 -1.38 -16.28 -4.44
C ILE A 247 0.06 -16.19 -4.97
N LEU A 248 0.36 -15.09 -5.68
CA LEU A 248 1.71 -14.75 -6.11
C LEU A 248 2.33 -13.69 -5.19
N ILE A 249 3.44 -14.05 -4.57
CA ILE A 249 4.20 -13.17 -3.65
C ILE A 249 5.52 -12.80 -4.31
N VAL A 250 5.72 -11.49 -4.52
CA VAL A 250 6.91 -10.95 -5.20
C VAL A 250 7.62 -9.98 -4.27
N HIS A 251 8.94 -10.16 -4.09
CA HIS A 251 9.73 -9.25 -3.25
C HIS A 251 11.17 -9.13 -3.74
N SER A 252 11.89 -8.11 -3.27
CA SER A 252 13.33 -7.96 -3.51
C SER A 252 14.13 -8.05 -2.20
N GLN A 253 15.24 -8.80 -2.23
CA GLN A 253 16.13 -8.99 -1.08
C GLN A 253 16.68 -7.68 -0.54
N ASN A 254 16.92 -6.70 -1.41
CA ASN A 254 17.49 -5.41 -1.02
C ASN A 254 16.44 -4.30 -0.81
N ASP A 255 15.15 -4.66 -0.64
CA ASP A 255 14.11 -3.69 -0.33
C ASP A 255 14.36 -3.04 1.04
N LYS A 256 14.54 -1.69 1.03
CA LYS A 256 14.82 -0.90 2.25
C LYS A 256 13.58 -0.22 2.82
N ARG A 257 12.48 -0.16 2.05
CA ARG A 257 11.22 0.43 2.51
C ARG A 257 10.38 -0.59 3.27
N VAL A 258 10.21 -1.77 2.67
CA VAL A 258 9.59 -2.94 3.28
C VAL A 258 10.63 -4.05 3.29
N PRO A 259 11.45 -4.18 4.34
CA PRO A 259 12.42 -5.26 4.41
C PRO A 259 11.75 -6.63 4.31
N ILE A 260 12.41 -7.54 3.60
CA ILE A 260 11.85 -8.83 3.18
C ILE A 260 11.37 -9.69 4.37
N GLU A 261 11.97 -9.51 5.54
CA GLU A 261 11.62 -10.19 6.80
C GLU A 261 10.26 -9.79 7.38
N TYR A 262 9.63 -8.70 6.90
CA TYR A 262 8.30 -8.27 7.35
C TYR A 262 7.13 -8.83 6.52
N GLY A 263 7.44 -9.54 5.44
CA GLY A 263 6.43 -10.11 4.54
C GLY A 263 6.91 -11.43 3.91
N TYR A 264 7.64 -11.35 2.81
CA TYR A 264 8.02 -12.50 1.98
C TYR A 264 8.61 -13.68 2.78
N GLU A 265 9.54 -13.44 3.71
CA GLU A 265 10.16 -14.52 4.48
C GLU A 265 9.15 -15.20 5.40
N ILE A 266 8.21 -14.44 6.00
CA ILE A 266 7.12 -14.98 6.80
C ILE A 266 6.24 -15.89 5.95
N TYR A 267 5.79 -15.40 4.79
CA TYR A 267 4.91 -16.14 3.89
C TYR A 267 5.60 -17.38 3.31
N TYR A 268 6.89 -17.25 2.94
CA TYR A 268 7.66 -18.36 2.42
C TYR A 268 7.82 -19.50 3.44
N GLU A 269 8.14 -19.17 4.69
CA GLU A 269 8.27 -20.20 5.73
C GLU A 269 6.93 -20.89 6.01
N GLU A 270 5.81 -20.17 5.94
CA GLU A 270 4.49 -20.73 6.23
C GLU A 270 3.92 -21.55 5.06
N PHE A 271 4.10 -21.06 3.82
CA PHE A 271 3.36 -21.59 2.66
C PHE A 271 4.23 -22.20 1.55
N LYS A 272 5.54 -22.37 1.71
CA LYS A 272 6.44 -22.89 0.67
C LYS A 272 6.10 -24.30 0.16
N ASP A 273 5.39 -25.08 0.94
CA ASP A 273 4.98 -26.45 0.62
C ASP A 273 3.51 -26.55 0.14
N ASP A 274 2.80 -25.43 0.02
CA ASP A 274 1.42 -25.32 -0.49
C ASP A 274 1.45 -24.86 -1.96
N GLU A 275 0.91 -25.67 -2.87
CA GLU A 275 0.95 -25.46 -4.32
C GLU A 275 0.20 -24.18 -4.78
N ARG A 276 -0.72 -23.66 -3.97
CA ARG A 276 -1.42 -22.40 -4.26
C ARG A 276 -0.53 -21.16 -4.16
N PHE A 277 0.63 -21.25 -3.53
CA PHE A 277 1.52 -20.13 -3.29
C PHE A 277 2.71 -20.13 -4.21
N HIS A 278 2.86 -19.05 -4.95
CA HIS A 278 3.94 -18.83 -5.90
C HIS A 278 4.87 -17.73 -5.40
N PHE A 279 6.17 -17.97 -5.41
CA PHE A 279 7.15 -17.05 -4.83
C PHE A 279 8.16 -16.58 -5.88
N ILE A 280 8.32 -15.26 -6.01
CA ILE A 280 9.36 -14.65 -6.83
C ILE A 280 10.19 -13.74 -5.94
N LYS A 281 11.49 -14.06 -5.83
CA LYS A 281 12.45 -13.22 -5.11
C LYS A 281 13.48 -12.65 -6.07
N TYR A 282 13.54 -11.33 -6.14
CA TYR A 282 14.58 -10.60 -6.84
C TYR A 282 15.73 -10.28 -5.87
N GLU A 283 16.99 -10.25 -6.39
CA GLU A 283 18.15 -9.95 -5.54
C GLU A 283 18.36 -8.44 -5.37
N ASP A 284 18.16 -7.64 -6.44
CA ASP A 284 18.61 -6.24 -6.49
C ASP A 284 17.63 -5.30 -7.23
N GLN A 285 16.33 -5.46 -7.01
CA GLN A 285 15.30 -4.61 -7.64
C GLN A 285 14.72 -3.55 -6.68
N GLY A 286 15.21 -3.46 -5.44
CA GLY A 286 14.69 -2.52 -4.46
C GLY A 286 13.20 -2.67 -4.20
N HIS A 287 12.54 -1.54 -3.89
CA HIS A 287 11.12 -1.54 -3.50
C HIS A 287 10.14 -1.49 -4.69
N ILE A 288 10.52 -0.84 -5.78
CA ILE A 288 9.59 -0.53 -6.90
C ILE A 288 10.02 -1.10 -8.24
N ASP A 289 11.31 -1.33 -8.45
CA ASP A 289 11.84 -1.67 -9.78
C ASP A 289 11.46 -3.08 -10.24
N MET A 290 10.96 -3.92 -9.34
CA MET A 290 10.33 -5.20 -9.67
C MET A 290 9.17 -5.06 -10.67
N LEU A 291 8.44 -3.94 -10.60
CA LEU A 291 7.30 -3.67 -11.46
C LEU A 291 7.69 -3.20 -12.87
N TYR A 292 8.94 -2.83 -13.10
CA TYR A 292 9.33 -2.10 -14.29
C TYR A 292 10.39 -2.81 -15.12
N SER A 293 10.37 -2.55 -16.43
CA SER A 293 11.39 -3.07 -17.35
C SER A 293 12.77 -2.49 -17.05
N GLN A 294 13.83 -3.17 -17.49
CA GLN A 294 15.19 -2.64 -17.39
C GLN A 294 15.37 -1.33 -18.19
N ASN A 295 14.59 -1.14 -19.27
CA ASN A 295 14.56 0.11 -20.02
C ASN A 295 13.99 1.25 -19.16
N ALA A 296 12.87 1.01 -18.47
CA ALA A 296 12.27 1.98 -17.56
C ALA A 296 13.22 2.37 -16.42
N ILE A 297 13.85 1.38 -15.79
CA ILE A 297 14.83 1.59 -14.71
C ILE A 297 16.00 2.46 -15.20
N SER A 298 16.57 2.09 -16.36
CA SER A 298 17.68 2.83 -16.97
C SER A 298 17.27 4.26 -17.36
N TYR A 299 16.09 4.41 -17.95
CA TYR A 299 15.53 5.71 -18.33
C TYR A 299 15.29 6.62 -17.11
N ARG A 300 14.72 6.10 -16.04
CA ARG A 300 14.53 6.84 -14.78
C ARG A 300 15.83 7.35 -14.21
N ALA A 301 16.87 6.51 -14.19
CA ALA A 301 18.19 6.90 -13.72
C ALA A 301 18.80 8.00 -14.60
N GLN A 302 18.68 7.89 -15.92
CA GLN A 302 19.17 8.92 -16.85
C GLN A 302 18.41 10.24 -16.71
N LEU A 303 17.08 10.18 -16.61
CA LEU A 303 16.21 11.34 -16.43
C LEU A 303 16.54 12.08 -15.12
N GLU A 304 16.72 11.33 -14.02
CA GLU A 304 17.09 11.91 -12.72
C GLU A 304 18.50 12.54 -12.76
N ASN A 305 19.49 11.88 -13.36
CA ASN A 305 20.82 12.45 -13.52
C ASN A 305 20.79 13.75 -14.34
N SER A 306 20.00 13.79 -15.41
CA SER A 306 19.84 14.98 -16.25
C SER A 306 19.10 16.09 -15.49
N TYR A 307 18.11 15.75 -14.69
CA TYR A 307 17.44 16.69 -13.79
C TYR A 307 18.40 17.27 -12.74
N GLN A 308 19.25 16.46 -12.13
CA GLN A 308 20.22 16.94 -11.13
C GLN A 308 21.25 17.92 -11.77
N ALA A 309 21.66 17.67 -12.99
CA ALA A 309 22.49 18.63 -13.76
C ALA A 309 21.75 19.95 -13.99
N TYR A 310 20.49 19.89 -14.47
CA TYR A 310 19.62 21.07 -14.66
C TYR A 310 19.40 21.85 -13.36
N LEU A 311 19.12 21.13 -12.24
CA LEU A 311 18.92 21.73 -10.93
C LEU A 311 20.17 22.49 -10.44
N SER A 312 21.38 21.97 -10.73
CA SER A 312 22.63 22.63 -10.34
C SER A 312 22.82 24.00 -11.02
N GLU A 313 22.25 24.19 -12.21
CA GLU A 313 22.27 25.45 -12.96
C GLU A 313 21.11 26.40 -12.55
N ALA A 314 20.05 25.88 -11.97
CA ALA A 314 18.86 26.66 -11.59
C ALA A 314 19.09 27.63 -10.41
N GLY A 315 20.19 27.52 -9.69
CA GLY A 315 20.57 28.40 -8.59
C GLY A 315 19.64 28.27 -7.36
N LYS A 316 19.14 29.40 -6.84
CA LYS A 316 18.28 29.44 -5.63
C LYS A 316 16.78 29.33 -5.92
N ARG A 317 16.40 28.83 -7.08
CA ARG A 317 14.98 28.60 -7.43
C ARG A 317 14.38 27.51 -6.54
N ASP A 318 13.06 27.57 -6.38
CA ASP A 318 12.26 26.54 -5.71
C ASP A 318 12.46 25.19 -6.41
N LYS A 319 12.91 24.18 -5.66
CA LYS A 319 13.28 22.88 -6.22
C LYS A 319 12.08 22.12 -6.79
N ASP A 320 10.92 22.24 -6.18
CA ASP A 320 9.72 21.51 -6.61
C ASP A 320 9.23 22.08 -7.95
N LYS A 321 9.20 23.41 -8.08
CA LYS A 321 8.88 24.08 -9.35
C LYS A 321 9.91 23.80 -10.46
N VAL A 322 11.20 23.72 -10.10
CA VAL A 322 12.26 23.38 -11.06
C VAL A 322 12.09 21.94 -11.53
N ARG A 323 11.71 21.02 -10.62
CA ARG A 323 11.43 19.63 -10.96
C ARG A 323 10.23 19.50 -11.88
N GLU A 324 9.12 20.12 -11.54
CA GLU A 324 7.90 20.14 -12.34
C GLU A 324 8.18 20.69 -13.76
N GLU A 325 8.86 21.84 -13.86
CA GLU A 325 9.22 22.43 -15.14
C GLU A 325 10.09 21.51 -16.01
N TYR A 326 11.08 20.87 -15.39
CA TYR A 326 11.98 19.97 -16.09
C TYR A 326 11.27 18.68 -16.54
N MET A 327 10.57 18.03 -15.61
CA MET A 327 9.90 16.76 -15.85
C MET A 327 8.79 16.89 -16.89
N SER A 328 7.94 17.91 -16.79
CA SER A 328 6.87 18.17 -17.77
C SER A 328 7.35 18.27 -19.22
N LYS A 329 8.60 18.70 -19.42
CA LYS A 329 9.19 18.86 -20.77
C LYS A 329 9.94 17.63 -21.27
N ASN A 330 10.46 16.81 -20.37
CA ASN A 330 11.47 15.79 -20.71
C ASN A 330 11.01 14.36 -20.47
N ILE A 331 9.92 14.14 -19.72
CA ILE A 331 9.48 12.80 -19.38
C ILE A 331 8.76 12.11 -20.56
N ASN A 332 9.14 10.87 -20.82
CA ASN A 332 8.34 9.92 -21.57
C ASN A 332 7.65 8.99 -20.57
N LYS A 333 6.38 9.27 -20.25
CA LYS A 333 5.60 8.54 -19.25
C LYS A 333 5.51 7.05 -19.55
N LYS A 334 5.26 6.67 -20.80
CA LYS A 334 5.12 5.25 -21.20
C LYS A 334 6.41 4.48 -20.96
N LEU A 335 7.56 5.07 -21.27
CA LEU A 335 8.87 4.45 -20.97
C LEU A 335 9.16 4.48 -19.45
N TYR A 336 8.81 5.57 -18.77
CA TYR A 336 9.02 5.72 -17.32
C TYR A 336 8.29 4.64 -16.50
N PHE A 337 7.09 4.23 -16.94
CA PHE A 337 6.24 3.22 -16.30
C PHE A 337 6.14 1.93 -17.12
N GLU A 338 7.07 1.68 -18.05
CA GLU A 338 7.06 0.45 -18.85
C GLU A 338 7.11 -0.78 -17.95
N PRO A 339 6.09 -1.68 -18.02
CA PRO A 339 6.01 -2.84 -17.13
C PRO A 339 7.15 -3.84 -17.32
N ASN A 340 7.46 -4.57 -16.26
CA ASN A 340 8.26 -5.77 -16.33
C ASN A 340 7.45 -6.88 -17.01
N GLU A 341 7.75 -7.15 -18.27
CA GLU A 341 7.01 -8.15 -19.08
C GLU A 341 7.08 -9.54 -18.48
N GLU A 342 8.24 -9.96 -17.99
CA GLU A 342 8.40 -11.30 -17.39
C GLU A 342 7.51 -11.46 -16.16
N LEU A 343 7.44 -10.44 -15.30
CA LEU A 343 6.55 -10.45 -14.14
C LEU A 343 5.09 -10.43 -14.59
N PHE A 344 4.76 -9.57 -15.56
CA PHE A 344 3.39 -9.47 -16.07
C PHE A 344 2.89 -10.79 -16.67
N GLU A 345 3.73 -11.49 -17.45
CA GLU A 345 3.39 -12.81 -18.00
C GLU A 345 3.10 -13.84 -16.90
N LYS A 346 3.86 -13.82 -15.82
CA LYS A 346 3.61 -14.72 -14.66
C LYS A 346 2.28 -14.39 -13.98
N ILE A 347 1.98 -13.10 -13.81
CA ILE A 347 0.70 -12.64 -13.23
C ILE A 347 -0.48 -13.07 -14.10
N ILE A 348 -0.42 -12.79 -15.40
CA ILE A 348 -1.54 -13.09 -16.29
C ILE A 348 -1.75 -14.60 -16.50
N ASN A 349 -0.67 -15.40 -16.48
CA ASN A 349 -0.78 -16.85 -16.53
C ASN A 349 -1.45 -17.38 -15.27
N LEU A 350 -1.11 -16.86 -14.09
CA LEU A 350 -1.77 -17.22 -12.83
C LEU A 350 -3.26 -16.86 -12.86
N TYR A 351 -3.62 -15.65 -13.28
CA TYR A 351 -5.02 -15.25 -13.40
C TYR A 351 -5.80 -16.09 -14.42
N ASN A 352 -5.18 -16.43 -15.54
CA ASN A 352 -5.83 -17.26 -16.55
C ASN A 352 -6.02 -18.73 -16.08
N SER A 353 -5.09 -19.29 -15.30
CA SER A 353 -5.26 -20.63 -14.74
C SER A 353 -6.40 -20.68 -13.71
N SER A 354 -6.49 -19.68 -12.83
CA SER A 354 -7.52 -19.62 -11.79
C SER A 354 -8.96 -19.50 -12.34
N VAL A 355 -9.17 -18.97 -13.55
CA VAL A 355 -10.53 -18.82 -14.14
C VAL A 355 -10.93 -19.97 -15.07
N LEU A 356 -10.04 -20.93 -15.33
CA LEU A 356 -10.30 -22.08 -16.21
C LEU A 356 -10.70 -23.35 -15.45
N GLU A 357 -10.57 -23.34 -14.13
CA GLU A 357 -11.01 -24.40 -13.23
C GLU A 357 -12.45 -24.17 -12.75
#